data_3cf4b437fa074bf10844ef969cfb56e2
#
_entry.id   3cf4b437fa074bf10844ef969cfb56e2
#
_cell.length_a   1.000
_cell.length_b   1.000
_cell.length_c   1.000
_cell.angle_alpha   90.00
_cell.angle_beta   90.00
_cell.angle_gamma   90.00
#
_symmetry.space_group_name_H-M   'P 1'
#
loop_
_entity.id
_entity.type
_entity.pdbx_description
1 polymer ?
#
loop_
_entity_poly.entity_id
_entity_poly.type
_entity_poly.pdbx_seq_one_letter_code
_entity_poly.pdbx_strand_id
1 'polypeptide(L)'
;MENQKKHIEISIKMDGNEQITPSSKISNANAAEVTNCYLAGAVYIANIIADSSNGKHDAKQILGAMLKRFVVVLAHFDEIMEKEED
;
A
#
# COMPACT_ATOMS: atom_id res chain seq x y z
N MET A 1 19.66 25.89 -0.67
CA MET A 1 19.45 25.52 -0.92
C MET A 1 18.78 24.96 -1.28
N GLU A 2 18.45 24.65 -1.59
CA GLU A 2 17.96 24.17 -2.08
C GLU A 2 17.69 23.16 -2.35
N ASN A 3 17.53 22.79 -2.52
CA ASN A 3 17.36 21.59 -3.04
C ASN A 3 16.80 20.60 -2.23
N GLN A 4 15.86 20.82 -1.37
CA GLN A 4 15.21 19.86 -0.57
C GLN A 4 13.94 19.46 -1.20
N LYS A 5 14.04 18.74 -2.28
CA LYS A 5 12.87 18.25 -2.99
C LYS A 5 12.26 17.09 -2.22
N LYS A 6 10.95 17.09 -2.16
CA LYS A 6 10.24 15.96 -1.60
C LYS A 6 10.34 14.77 -2.54
N HIS A 7 10.52 13.61 -1.96
CA HIS A 7 10.56 12.38 -2.74
C HIS A 7 9.95 11.27 -1.91
N ILE A 8 8.96 10.61 -2.45
CA ILE A 8 8.34 9.46 -1.80
C ILE A 8 8.21 8.37 -2.84
N GLU A 9 8.90 7.28 -2.59
CA GLU A 9 8.86 6.14 -3.49
C GLU A 9 8.70 4.90 -2.65
N ILE A 10 7.62 4.15 -2.87
CA ILE A 10 7.33 2.93 -2.12
C ILE A 10 7.02 1.86 -3.13
N SER A 11 7.71 0.73 -3.04
CA SER A 11 7.43 -0.37 -3.94
C SER A 11 7.34 -1.67 -3.18
N ILE A 12 6.50 -2.56 -3.69
CA ILE A 12 6.29 -3.87 -3.11
C ILE A 12 6.33 -4.85 -4.26
N LYS A 13 7.22 -5.84 -4.15
CA LYS A 13 7.36 -6.85 -5.19
C LYS A 13 7.07 -8.22 -4.62
N MET A 14 6.47 -9.06 -5.44
CA MET A 14 6.30 -10.47 -5.08
C MET A 14 6.98 -11.30 -6.15
N ASP A 15 7.87 -12.19 -5.73
CA ASP A 15 8.59 -13.03 -6.70
C ASP A 15 7.86 -14.35 -6.92
N GLY A 16 8.46 -15.22 -7.73
CA GLY A 16 7.85 -16.51 -8.08
C GLY A 16 7.67 -17.46 -6.92
N ASN A 17 8.32 -17.19 -5.79
CA ASN A 17 8.15 -17.97 -4.57
C ASN A 17 7.18 -17.30 -3.61
N GLU A 18 6.46 -16.29 -4.09
CA GLU A 18 5.47 -15.55 -3.32
C GLU A 18 6.07 -14.82 -2.14
N GLN A 19 7.35 -14.52 -2.23
CA GLN A 19 8.00 -13.73 -1.21
C GLN A 19 7.81 -12.25 -1.50
N ILE A 20 7.35 -11.50 -0.51
CA ILE A 20 7.06 -10.09 -0.66
C ILE A 20 8.23 -9.27 -0.17
N THR A 21 8.72 -8.38 -1.02
CA THR A 21 9.86 -7.53 -0.70
C THR A 21 9.47 -6.07 -0.82
N PRO A 22 9.24 -5.38 0.30
CA PRO A 22 8.95 -3.95 0.25
C PRO A 22 10.23 -3.15 0.22
N SER A 23 10.19 -1.97 -0.38
CA SER A 23 11.30 -1.04 -0.34
C SER A 23 10.75 0.38 -0.42
N SER A 24 11.54 1.33 0.05
CA SER A 24 11.11 2.72 0.02
C SER A 24 12.30 3.66 -0.04
N LYS A 25 12.06 4.82 -0.61
CA LYS A 25 12.96 5.96 -0.58
C LYS A 25 12.14 7.17 -0.24
N ILE A 26 12.38 7.76 0.91
CA ILE A 26 11.61 8.90 1.37
C ILE A 26 12.56 9.99 1.81
N SER A 27 12.40 11.19 1.25
CA SER A 27 13.20 12.35 1.62
C SER A 27 12.31 13.57 1.75
N ASN A 28 12.54 14.33 2.78
CA ASN A 28 11.87 15.63 2.97
C ASN A 28 10.35 15.54 2.93
N ALA A 29 9.81 14.48 3.52
CA ALA A 29 8.37 14.27 3.55
C ALA A 29 7.96 13.92 4.98
N ASN A 30 6.80 14.41 5.39
CA ASN A 30 6.28 14.12 6.72
C ASN A 30 5.28 12.97 6.64
N ALA A 31 4.80 12.53 7.80
CA ALA A 31 3.92 11.38 7.88
C ALA A 31 2.63 11.57 7.08
N ALA A 32 2.07 12.79 7.11
CA ALA A 32 0.85 13.05 6.36
C ALA A 32 1.08 12.90 4.86
N GLU A 33 2.23 13.38 4.39
CA GLU A 33 2.56 13.28 2.97
C GLU A 33 2.78 11.84 2.54
N VAL A 34 3.45 11.06 3.38
CA VAL A 34 3.65 9.64 3.09
C VAL A 34 2.31 8.92 3.07
N THR A 35 1.43 9.23 4.02
CA THR A 35 0.11 8.64 4.06
C THR A 35 -0.70 8.97 2.80
N ASN A 36 -0.65 10.23 2.36
CA ASN A 36 -1.37 10.62 1.16
C ASN A 36 -0.85 9.89 -0.07
N CYS A 37 0.47 9.70 -0.14
CA CYS A 37 1.06 8.94 -1.22
C CYS A 37 0.56 7.49 -1.21
N TYR A 38 0.50 6.88 -0.04
CA TYR A 38 -0.03 5.53 0.10
C TYR A 38 -1.48 5.45 -0.36
N LEU A 39 -2.30 6.43 0.04
CA LEU A 39 -3.71 6.42 -0.34
C LEU A 39 -3.88 6.56 -1.85
N ALA A 40 -3.08 7.41 -2.47
CA ALA A 40 -3.12 7.55 -3.92
C ALA A 40 -2.73 6.24 -4.60
N GLY A 41 -1.74 5.54 -4.04
CA GLY A 41 -1.33 4.24 -4.54
C GLY A 41 -2.44 3.22 -4.42
N ALA A 42 -3.19 3.25 -3.32
CA ALA A 42 -4.29 2.33 -3.12
C ALA A 42 -5.38 2.56 -4.17
N VAL A 43 -5.68 3.82 -4.49
CA VAL A 43 -6.65 4.15 -5.54
C VAL A 43 -6.17 3.61 -6.88
N TYR A 44 -4.89 3.80 -7.18
CA TYR A 44 -4.31 3.32 -8.42
C TYR A 44 -4.44 1.79 -8.52
N ILE A 45 -4.12 1.07 -7.44
CA ILE A 45 -4.23 -0.38 -7.41
C ILE A 45 -5.69 -0.82 -7.59
N ALA A 46 -6.61 -0.11 -6.95
CA ALA A 46 -8.03 -0.43 -7.08
C ALA A 46 -8.49 -0.30 -8.52
N ASN A 47 -7.98 0.72 -9.23
CA ASN A 47 -8.32 0.89 -10.64
C ASN A 47 -7.76 -0.24 -11.49
N ILE A 48 -6.54 -0.68 -11.20
CA ILE A 48 -5.95 -1.80 -11.93
C ILE A 48 -6.81 -3.05 -11.76
N ILE A 49 -7.21 -3.34 -10.53
CA ILE A 49 -8.01 -4.53 -10.25
C ILE A 49 -9.38 -4.43 -10.92
N ALA A 50 -9.99 -3.24 -10.84
CA ALA A 50 -11.29 -3.03 -11.46
C ALA A 50 -11.23 -3.24 -12.97
N ASP A 51 -10.17 -2.72 -13.61
CA ASP A 51 -10.00 -2.90 -15.04
C ASP A 51 -9.86 -4.37 -15.40
N SER A 52 -9.21 -5.13 -14.55
CA SER A 52 -8.99 -6.56 -14.79
C SER A 52 -10.25 -7.38 -14.58
N SER A 53 -11.27 -6.82 -13.94
CA SER A 53 -12.47 -7.58 -13.62
C SER A 53 -13.48 -7.61 -14.76
N ASN A 54 -13.19 -6.97 -15.89
CA ASN A 54 -14.07 -6.93 -17.05
C ASN A 54 -15.43 -6.36 -16.69
N GLY A 55 -15.43 -5.28 -15.90
CA GLY A 55 -16.66 -4.58 -15.56
C GLY A 55 -17.45 -5.17 -14.41
N LYS A 56 -16.94 -6.24 -13.79
CA LYS A 56 -17.67 -6.84 -12.67
C LYS A 56 -17.59 -6.02 -11.41
N HIS A 57 -16.52 -5.29 -11.23
CA HIS A 57 -16.31 -4.47 -10.02
C HIS A 57 -15.78 -3.12 -10.42
N ASP A 58 -16.16 -2.09 -9.67
CA ASP A 58 -15.58 -0.77 -9.91
C ASP A 58 -14.54 -0.49 -8.83
N ALA A 59 -13.78 0.57 -9.03
CA ALA A 59 -12.66 0.88 -8.14
C ALA A 59 -13.14 1.18 -6.73
N LYS A 60 -14.32 1.78 -6.58
CA LYS A 60 -14.83 2.09 -5.26
C LYS A 60 -15.12 0.82 -4.47
N GLN A 61 -15.69 -0.19 -5.13
CA GLN A 61 -15.94 -1.47 -4.49
C GLN A 61 -14.64 -2.13 -4.05
N ILE A 62 -13.64 -2.07 -4.91
CA ILE A 62 -12.33 -2.65 -4.59
C ILE A 62 -11.71 -1.94 -3.39
N LEU A 63 -11.78 -0.61 -3.38
CA LEU A 63 -11.24 0.14 -2.24
C LEU A 63 -11.96 -0.23 -0.95
N GLY A 64 -13.27 -0.42 -1.01
CA GLY A 64 -14.02 -0.83 0.17
C GLY A 64 -13.56 -2.18 0.69
N ALA A 65 -13.30 -3.12 -0.23
CA ALA A 65 -12.81 -4.43 0.16
C ALA A 65 -11.40 -4.34 0.76
N MET A 66 -10.56 -3.47 0.20
CA MET A 66 -9.22 -3.26 0.75
C MET A 66 -9.29 -2.68 2.15
N LEU A 67 -10.21 -1.77 2.38
CA LEU A 67 -10.39 -1.19 3.70
C LEU A 67 -10.79 -2.26 4.72
N LYS A 68 -11.69 -3.15 4.33
CA LYS A 68 -12.10 -4.24 5.24
C LYS A 68 -10.92 -5.14 5.57
N ARG A 69 -10.09 -5.45 4.59
CA ARG A 69 -8.89 -6.25 4.85
C ARG A 69 -7.94 -5.52 5.79
N PHE A 70 -7.80 -4.22 5.59
CA PHE A 70 -6.91 -3.44 6.42
C PHE A 70 -7.37 -3.46 7.89
N VAL A 71 -8.68 -3.40 8.10
CA VAL A 71 -9.23 -3.49 9.46
C VAL A 71 -8.88 -4.83 10.10
N VAL A 72 -8.97 -5.92 9.33
CA VAL A 72 -8.61 -7.23 9.83
C VAL A 72 -7.13 -7.28 10.23
N VAL A 73 -6.26 -6.73 9.37
CA VAL A 73 -4.83 -6.68 9.65
C VAL A 73 -4.58 -5.88 10.93
N LEU A 74 -5.26 -4.75 11.08
CA LEU A 74 -5.10 -3.92 12.26
C LEU A 74 -5.51 -4.66 13.52
N ALA A 75 -6.62 -5.40 13.45
CA ALA A 75 -7.12 -6.14 14.61
C ALA A 75 -6.15 -7.22 15.06
N HIS A 76 -5.35 -7.75 14.14
CA HIS A 76 -4.39 -8.82 14.46
C HIS A 76 -2.94 -8.35 14.37
N PHE A 77 -2.75 -7.04 14.44
CA PHE A 77 -1.42 -6.46 14.20
C PHE A 77 -0.37 -7.01 15.15
N ASP A 78 -0.69 -7.13 16.43
CA ASP A 78 0.29 -7.59 17.40
C ASP A 78 0.69 -9.03 17.14
N GLU A 79 -0.27 -9.86 16.73
CA GLU A 79 0.03 -11.26 16.41
C GLU A 79 0.95 -11.36 15.20
N ILE A 80 0.71 -10.53 14.21
CA ILE A 80 1.53 -10.53 13.00
C ILE A 80 2.95 -10.10 13.34
N MET A 81 3.09 -9.05 14.12
CA MET A 81 4.41 -8.54 14.48
C MET A 81 5.17 -9.53 15.34
N GLU A 82 4.48 -10.24 16.22
CA GLU A 82 5.13 -11.25 17.06
C GLU A 82 5.72 -12.37 16.22
N LYS A 83 5.01 -12.78 15.18
CA LYS A 83 5.51 -13.84 14.33
C LYS A 83 6.76 -13.41 13.58
N GLU A 84 6.84 -12.14 13.25
CA GLU A 84 7.99 -11.66 12.51
C GLU A 84 9.23 -11.52 13.37
N GLU A 85 9.05 -11.48 14.67
CA GLU A 85 10.19 -11.35 15.55
C GLU A 85 10.93 -12.66 15.72
N ASP A 86 10.32 -13.74 15.36
CA ASP A 86 11.00 -15.01 15.43
C ASP A 86 11.86 -15.27 14.21
#